data_ff15807006eabe5884cd7312fd8fbd6e
#
_entry.id   ff15807006eabe5884cd7312fd8fbd6e
#
_cell.length_a   1.000
_cell.length_b   1.000
_cell.length_c   1.000
_cell.angle_alpha   90.00
_cell.angle_beta   90.00
_cell.angle_gamma   90.00
#
_symmetry.space_group_name_H-M   'P 1'
#
loop_
_entity.id
_entity.type
_entity.pdbx_description
1 polymer ?
#
loop_
_entity_poly.entity_id
_entity_poly.type
_entity_poly.pdbx_seq_one_letter_code
_entity_poly.pdbx_strand_id
1 'polypeptide(L)'
;MKTRYTVALSMIAGAALGGVAVQGVHAQLTAKKAYTISELEVLDAQAAPGVAQRVQAAQAEAGGRNLRTGGGKVVGMEGAPPPKRVGLTEWDSLEKAEAFFKSKAFTDLPDREKAIKTIRRYAVEVAN
;
A
#
# COMPACT_ATOMS: atom_id res chain seq x y z
N MET A 1 -30.78 -29.49 -34.52
CA MET A 1 -31.46 -28.71 -33.49
C MET A 1 -30.71 -28.68 -32.15
N LYS A 2 -30.24 -29.79 -31.68
CA LYS A 2 -29.49 -29.83 -30.39
C LYS A 2 -28.21 -28.98 -30.40
N THR A 3 -27.48 -28.95 -31.51
CA THR A 3 -26.23 -28.19 -31.66
C THR A 3 -26.43 -26.67 -31.58
N ARG A 4 -27.57 -26.18 -32.07
CA ARG A 4 -27.88 -24.74 -32.04
C ARG A 4 -28.15 -24.23 -30.62
N TYR A 5 -28.81 -25.03 -29.80
CA TYR A 5 -29.06 -24.69 -28.39
C TYR A 5 -27.79 -24.69 -27.54
N THR A 6 -26.88 -25.63 -27.81
CA THR A 6 -25.61 -25.73 -27.11
C THR A 6 -24.71 -24.51 -27.38
N VAL A 7 -24.68 -24.05 -28.64
CA VAL A 7 -23.88 -22.87 -29.01
C VAL A 7 -24.45 -21.60 -28.36
N ALA A 8 -25.78 -21.47 -28.31
CA ALA A 8 -26.44 -20.32 -27.67
C ALA A 8 -26.13 -20.27 -26.15
N LEU A 9 -26.17 -21.42 -25.46
CA LEU A 9 -25.83 -21.50 -24.05
C LEU A 9 -24.37 -21.15 -23.80
N SER A 10 -23.45 -21.58 -24.67
CA SER A 10 -22.03 -21.25 -24.56
C SER A 10 -21.76 -19.75 -24.75
N MET A 11 -22.48 -19.08 -25.63
CA MET A 11 -22.37 -17.63 -25.83
C MET A 11 -22.87 -16.84 -24.62
N ILE A 12 -23.96 -17.25 -23.99
CA ILE A 12 -24.51 -16.60 -22.80
C ILE A 12 -23.54 -16.76 -21.62
N ALA A 13 -22.98 -17.94 -21.42
CA ALA A 13 -22.01 -18.18 -20.36
C ALA A 13 -20.73 -17.35 -20.59
N GLY A 14 -20.25 -17.30 -21.81
CA GLY A 14 -19.08 -16.49 -22.17
C GLY A 14 -19.30 -14.99 -21.96
N ALA A 15 -20.45 -14.47 -22.31
CA ALA A 15 -20.78 -13.06 -22.10
C ALA A 15 -20.86 -12.69 -20.62
N ALA A 16 -21.43 -13.57 -19.76
CA ALA A 16 -21.52 -13.33 -18.34
C ALA A 16 -20.13 -13.30 -17.68
N LEU A 17 -19.26 -14.25 -18.01
CA LEU A 17 -17.88 -14.29 -17.49
C LEU A 17 -17.06 -13.10 -18.00
N GLY A 18 -17.22 -12.72 -19.26
CA GLY A 18 -16.55 -11.56 -19.84
C GLY A 18 -16.98 -10.26 -19.18
N GLY A 19 -18.27 -10.11 -18.85
CA GLY A 19 -18.80 -8.94 -18.16
C GLY A 19 -18.19 -8.72 -16.79
N VAL A 20 -18.07 -9.77 -16.00
CA VAL A 20 -17.47 -9.70 -14.65
C VAL A 20 -15.99 -9.33 -14.74
N ALA A 21 -15.23 -9.93 -15.66
CA ALA A 21 -13.82 -9.62 -15.85
C ALA A 21 -13.60 -8.15 -16.28
N VAL A 22 -14.43 -7.63 -17.18
CA VAL A 22 -14.36 -6.23 -17.65
C VAL A 22 -14.64 -5.25 -16.49
N GLN A 23 -15.62 -5.54 -15.65
CA GLN A 23 -15.92 -4.70 -14.49
C GLN A 23 -14.76 -4.66 -13.49
N GLY A 24 -14.12 -5.82 -13.22
CA GLY A 24 -12.96 -5.88 -12.33
C GLY A 24 -11.78 -5.07 -12.85
N VAL A 25 -11.46 -5.18 -14.13
CA VAL A 25 -10.39 -4.40 -14.77
C VAL A 25 -10.72 -2.91 -14.76
N HIS A 26 -11.94 -2.54 -15.04
CA HIS A 26 -12.37 -1.14 -15.03
C HIS A 26 -12.25 -0.53 -13.63
N ALA A 27 -12.65 -1.27 -12.58
CA ALA A 27 -12.51 -0.81 -11.20
C ALA A 27 -11.05 -0.56 -10.82
N GLN A 28 -10.11 -1.43 -11.24
CA GLN A 28 -8.67 -1.24 -11.01
C GLN A 28 -8.12 -0.01 -11.74
N LEU A 29 -8.57 0.24 -12.99
CA LEU A 29 -8.12 1.38 -13.79
C LEU A 29 -8.65 2.71 -13.25
N THR A 30 -9.79 2.72 -12.56
CA THR A 30 -10.38 3.92 -11.98
C THR A 30 -9.91 4.21 -10.57
N ALA A 31 -9.24 3.25 -9.90
CA ALA A 31 -8.70 3.45 -8.57
C ALA A 31 -7.57 4.48 -8.61
N LYS A 32 -7.64 5.48 -7.75
CA LYS A 32 -6.59 6.48 -7.60
C LYS A 32 -5.48 5.95 -6.72
N LYS A 33 -4.24 6.22 -7.10
CA LYS A 33 -3.09 5.90 -6.26
C LYS A 33 -3.11 6.73 -4.98
N ALA A 34 -2.49 6.18 -3.95
CA ALA A 34 -2.29 6.87 -2.68
C ALA A 34 -0.84 6.73 -2.22
N TYR A 35 -0.41 7.67 -1.40
CA TYR A 35 0.91 7.65 -0.77
C TYR A 35 0.74 7.73 0.73
N THR A 36 1.45 6.88 1.46
CA THR A 36 1.56 7.02 2.91
C THR A 36 2.85 7.72 3.26
N ILE A 37 2.75 8.68 4.16
CA ILE A 37 3.87 9.45 4.69
C ILE A 37 4.00 9.11 6.17
N SER A 38 5.16 8.56 6.56
CA SER A 38 5.44 8.19 7.94
C SER A 38 6.60 9.03 8.45
N GLU A 39 6.33 9.88 9.43
CA GLU A 39 7.35 10.67 10.12
C GLU A 39 7.81 9.87 11.33
N LEU A 40 9.09 9.53 11.36
CA LEU A 40 9.62 8.52 12.25
C LEU A 40 10.79 9.06 13.08
N GLU A 41 10.95 8.48 14.28
CA GLU A 41 12.10 8.67 15.13
C GLU A 41 12.70 7.30 15.48
N VAL A 42 14.01 7.15 15.33
CA VAL A 42 14.72 5.93 15.68
C VAL A 42 15.00 5.96 17.20
N LEU A 43 14.49 4.96 17.91
CA LEU A 43 14.71 4.80 19.34
C LEU A 43 15.88 3.85 19.63
N ASP A 44 16.08 2.85 18.77
CA ASP A 44 17.17 1.88 18.87
C ASP A 44 17.82 1.73 17.49
N ALA A 45 19.00 2.33 17.35
CA ALA A 45 19.72 2.35 16.08
C ALA A 45 20.20 0.97 15.63
N GLN A 46 20.38 0.02 16.55
CA GLN A 46 20.79 -1.34 16.20
C GLN A 46 19.61 -2.18 15.71
N ALA A 47 18.44 -2.04 16.33
CA ALA A 47 17.25 -2.80 15.97
C ALA A 47 16.49 -2.20 14.80
N ALA A 48 16.57 -0.89 14.57
CA ALA A 48 15.77 -0.18 13.56
C ALA A 48 15.93 -0.71 12.12
N PRO A 49 17.14 -1.05 11.63
CA PRO A 49 17.28 -1.58 10.27
C PRO A 49 16.52 -2.89 10.05
N GLY A 50 16.57 -3.81 11.00
CA GLY A 50 15.85 -5.08 10.92
C GLY A 50 14.33 -4.89 10.95
N VAL A 51 13.86 -3.98 11.81
CA VAL A 51 12.44 -3.63 11.85
C VAL A 51 11.99 -3.00 10.54
N ALA A 52 12.76 -2.06 10.00
CA ALA A 52 12.48 -1.41 8.73
C ALA A 52 12.37 -2.41 7.57
N GLN A 53 13.27 -3.40 7.52
CA GLN A 53 13.24 -4.45 6.50
C GLN A 53 11.96 -5.29 6.60
N ARG A 54 11.54 -5.65 7.81
CA ARG A 54 10.30 -6.42 8.03
C ARG A 54 9.07 -5.61 7.63
N VAL A 55 9.03 -4.32 7.94
CA VAL A 55 7.94 -3.44 7.52
C VAL A 55 7.88 -3.35 6.00
N GLN A 56 9.02 -3.13 5.36
CA GLN A 56 9.09 -3.04 3.89
C GLN A 56 8.65 -4.33 3.21
N ALA A 57 9.05 -5.50 3.73
CA ALA A 57 8.63 -6.79 3.20
C ALA A 57 7.11 -6.99 3.34
N ALA A 58 6.53 -6.64 4.49
CA ALA A 58 5.10 -6.72 4.71
C ALA A 58 4.32 -5.76 3.80
N GLN A 59 4.84 -4.55 3.59
CA GLN A 59 4.26 -3.59 2.65
C GLN A 59 4.25 -4.14 1.22
N ALA A 60 5.37 -4.72 0.79
CA ALA A 60 5.49 -5.29 -0.56
C ALA A 60 4.49 -6.43 -0.79
N GLU A 61 4.30 -7.31 0.19
CA GLU A 61 3.30 -8.37 0.14
C GLU A 61 1.88 -7.83 0.04
N ALA A 62 1.61 -6.70 0.68
CA ALA A 62 0.31 -6.04 0.64
C ALA A 62 0.09 -5.16 -0.61
N GLY A 63 1.08 -5.07 -1.49
CA GLY A 63 1.01 -4.28 -2.72
C GLY A 63 1.55 -2.86 -2.60
N GLY A 64 2.23 -2.53 -1.51
CA GLY A 64 2.89 -1.25 -1.34
C GLY A 64 4.27 -1.20 -2.00
N ARG A 65 4.63 -0.07 -2.53
CA ARG A 65 5.94 0.19 -3.14
C ARG A 65 6.68 1.22 -2.31
N ASN A 66 7.60 0.76 -1.47
CA ASN A 66 8.40 1.64 -0.63
C ASN A 66 9.39 2.42 -1.48
N LEU A 67 9.43 3.75 -1.32
CA LEU A 67 10.30 4.63 -2.11
C LEU A 67 11.72 4.77 -1.53
N ARG A 68 12.03 4.00 -0.48
CA ARG A 68 13.35 3.91 0.14
C ARG A 68 13.88 5.25 0.67
N THR A 69 13.00 6.08 1.16
CA THR A 69 13.37 7.38 1.75
C THR A 69 13.76 7.29 3.23
N GLY A 70 13.50 6.15 3.88
CA GLY A 70 13.68 5.99 5.33
C GLY A 70 15.11 6.19 5.83
N GLY A 71 16.13 5.96 5.00
CA GLY A 71 17.54 6.24 5.32
C GLY A 71 18.07 7.50 4.65
N GLY A 72 17.25 8.22 3.90
CA GLY A 72 17.64 9.41 3.18
C GLY A 72 17.71 10.65 4.06
N LYS A 73 18.48 11.63 3.63
CA LYS A 73 18.62 12.91 4.33
C LYS A 73 17.33 13.72 4.20
N VAL A 74 16.84 14.25 5.30
CA VAL A 74 15.69 15.15 5.33
C VAL A 74 16.20 16.57 5.58
N VAL A 75 15.76 17.52 4.74
CA VAL A 75 16.15 18.93 4.87
C VAL A 75 14.88 19.77 4.93
N GLY A 76 14.78 20.61 5.96
CA GLY A 76 13.69 21.57 6.07
C GLY A 76 13.87 22.69 5.05
N MET A 77 12.80 22.98 4.32
CA MET A 77 12.80 24.08 3.34
C MET A 77 12.06 25.30 3.87
N GLU A 78 10.95 25.07 4.56
CA GLU A 78 10.09 26.13 5.09
C GLU A 78 9.22 25.58 6.21
N GLY A 79 8.87 26.40 7.18
CA GLY A 79 7.99 26.04 8.27
C GLY A 79 8.69 25.37 9.45
N ALA A 80 7.95 24.59 10.23
CA ALA A 80 8.45 23.88 11.40
C ALA A 80 9.56 22.89 11.03
N PRO A 81 10.52 22.61 11.94
CA PRO A 81 11.56 21.64 11.68
C PRO A 81 10.98 20.27 11.31
N PRO A 82 11.49 19.63 10.23
CA PRO A 82 11.01 18.31 9.83
C PRO A 82 11.56 17.21 10.75
N PRO A 83 10.96 16.01 10.75
CA PRO A 83 11.54 14.87 11.42
C PRO A 83 12.84 14.45 10.72
N LYS A 84 13.67 13.68 11.42
CA LYS A 84 14.93 13.21 10.85
C LYS A 84 14.73 12.10 9.83
N ARG A 85 13.59 11.41 9.85
CA ARG A 85 13.33 10.23 9.03
C ARG A 85 11.90 10.25 8.51
N VAL A 86 11.75 10.06 7.21
CA VAL A 86 10.43 10.03 6.54
C VAL A 86 10.36 8.81 5.65
N GLY A 87 9.35 7.96 5.88
CA GLY A 87 9.03 6.84 5.01
C GLY A 87 7.93 7.21 4.04
N LEU A 88 8.13 6.90 2.76
CA LEU A 88 7.13 7.10 1.72
C LEU A 88 6.83 5.76 1.04
N THR A 89 5.56 5.43 0.91
CA THR A 89 5.10 4.22 0.23
C THR A 89 3.97 4.54 -0.70
N GLU A 90 4.05 4.05 -1.93
CA GLU A 90 2.99 4.18 -2.93
C GLU A 90 2.07 2.97 -2.87
N TRP A 91 0.77 3.20 -2.99
CA TRP A 91 -0.29 2.18 -2.97
C TRP A 91 -1.22 2.37 -4.17
N ASP A 92 -1.79 1.27 -4.65
CA ASP A 92 -2.75 1.33 -5.76
C ASP A 92 -4.06 2.02 -5.40
N SER A 93 -4.38 2.09 -4.09
CA SER A 93 -5.55 2.81 -3.59
C SER A 93 -5.37 3.22 -2.13
N LEU A 94 -6.16 4.18 -1.70
CA LEU A 94 -6.21 4.61 -0.30
C LEU A 94 -6.68 3.47 0.60
N GLU A 95 -7.64 2.68 0.15
CA GLU A 95 -8.20 1.54 0.90
C GLU A 95 -7.13 0.48 1.19
N LYS A 96 -6.25 0.20 0.22
CA LYS A 96 -5.14 -0.74 0.42
C LYS A 96 -4.14 -0.24 1.44
N ALA A 97 -3.84 1.06 1.41
CA ALA A 97 -2.97 1.68 2.41
C ALA A 97 -3.56 1.57 3.82
N GLU A 98 -4.82 1.95 3.99
CA GLU A 98 -5.51 1.85 5.27
C GLU A 98 -5.58 0.41 5.78
N ALA A 99 -5.92 -0.53 4.90
CA ALA A 99 -6.01 -1.95 5.24
C ALA A 99 -4.67 -2.49 5.76
N PHE A 100 -3.56 -2.11 5.13
CA PHE A 100 -2.24 -2.56 5.57
C PHE A 100 -1.92 -2.09 6.99
N PHE A 101 -2.07 -0.82 7.29
CA PHE A 101 -1.71 -0.28 8.60
C PHE A 101 -2.66 -0.70 9.73
N LYS A 102 -3.83 -1.24 9.40
CA LYS A 102 -4.77 -1.86 10.35
C LYS A 102 -4.57 -3.37 10.44
N SER A 103 -3.81 -3.99 9.52
CA SER A 103 -3.63 -5.43 9.46
C SER A 103 -2.68 -5.94 10.54
N LYS A 104 -2.84 -7.22 10.89
CA LYS A 104 -1.92 -7.91 11.81
C LYS A 104 -0.51 -8.03 11.23
N ALA A 105 -0.39 -8.10 9.91
CA ALA A 105 0.91 -8.11 9.24
C ALA A 105 1.77 -6.90 9.61
N PHE A 106 1.15 -5.78 9.94
CA PHE A 106 1.84 -4.58 10.42
C PHE A 106 1.79 -4.45 11.93
N THR A 107 0.60 -4.55 12.55
CA THR A 107 0.42 -4.26 13.99
C THR A 107 1.12 -5.28 14.88
N ASP A 108 1.30 -6.52 14.43
CA ASP A 108 1.92 -7.60 15.20
C ASP A 108 3.43 -7.76 14.92
N LEU A 109 4.05 -6.85 14.16
CA LEU A 109 5.49 -6.90 13.92
C LEU A 109 6.26 -6.75 15.24
N PRO A 110 7.16 -7.72 15.57
CA PRO A 110 7.92 -7.68 16.82
C PRO A 110 8.82 -6.44 16.89
N ASP A 111 8.91 -5.87 18.10
CA ASP A 111 9.83 -4.79 18.45
C ASP A 111 9.68 -3.49 17.66
N ARG A 112 8.63 -3.37 16.86
CA ARG A 112 8.40 -2.19 16.00
C ARG A 112 8.40 -0.90 16.80
N GLU A 113 7.60 -0.84 17.86
CA GLU A 113 7.44 0.37 18.68
C GLU A 113 8.63 0.65 19.58
N LYS A 114 9.40 -0.39 19.91
CA LYS A 114 10.63 -0.24 20.72
C LYS A 114 11.78 0.32 19.90
N ALA A 115 11.84 -0.01 18.62
CA ALA A 115 12.94 0.41 17.75
C ALA A 115 12.66 1.73 17.03
N ILE A 116 11.41 1.95 16.65
CA ILE A 116 11.01 3.10 15.84
C ILE A 116 9.71 3.68 16.38
N LYS A 117 9.72 4.96 16.69
CA LYS A 117 8.54 5.70 17.10
C LYS A 117 7.91 6.35 15.88
N THR A 118 6.61 6.19 15.71
CA THR A 118 5.85 6.95 14.72
C THR A 118 5.43 8.28 15.34
N ILE A 119 5.95 9.38 14.79
CA ILE A 119 5.55 10.73 15.19
C ILE A 119 4.14 10.99 14.68
N ARG A 120 3.96 10.79 13.38
CA ARG A 120 2.64 10.76 12.74
C ARG A 120 2.73 9.99 11.43
N ARG A 121 1.59 9.47 11.01
CA ARG A 121 1.43 8.76 9.74
C ARG A 121 0.11 9.15 9.12
N TYR A 122 0.13 9.46 7.85
CA TYR A 122 -1.06 9.82 7.11
C TYR A 122 -0.93 9.37 5.66
N ALA A 123 -2.06 9.33 4.98
CA ALA A 123 -2.09 8.99 3.57
C ALA A 123 -2.71 10.13 2.79
N VAL A 124 -2.26 10.32 1.56
CA VAL A 124 -2.83 11.25 0.61
C VAL A 124 -3.16 10.52 -0.68
N GLU A 125 -4.37 10.72 -1.16
CA GLU A 125 -4.82 10.18 -2.44
C GLU A 125 -4.46 11.14 -3.56
N VAL A 126 -4.02 10.61 -4.69
CA VAL A 126 -3.72 11.43 -5.86
C VAL A 126 -5.01 12.05 -6.39
N ALA A 127 -5.02 13.37 -6.57
CA ALA A 127 -6.14 14.08 -7.17
C ALA A 127 -6.18 13.87 -8.70
N ASN A 128 -7.35 14.08 -9.28
CA ASN A 128 -7.51 14.04 -10.75
C ASN A 128 -6.96 15.32 -11.38
#